data_96354e2829ad389e142107247b414b0d
#
_entry.id   96354e2829ad389e142107247b414b0d
#
_cell.length_a   1.000
_cell.length_b   1.000
_cell.length_c   1.000
_cell.angle_alpha   90.00
_cell.angle_beta   90.00
_cell.angle_gamma   90.00
#
_symmetry.space_group_name_H-M   'P 1'
#
loop_
_entity.id
_entity.type
_entity.pdbx_description
1 polymer ?
#
loop_
_entity_poly.entity_id
_entity_poly.type
_entity_poly.pdbx_seq_one_letter_code
_entity_poly.pdbx_strand_id
1 'polypeptide(L)'
;MKIMMAGLQGAGKTTTTAKLAGKFKLKGKKPLLVACDVYRPAAIKQLEINAEKQGVEMFSMGDKNKPADIAKAAVEHAAKNGNNIVILDTAGRLHVDEDMMAELQEIKEVVEVHQTILVVDAMTGQDAVNVASSFNDKIGIDGVIVTKLDGDTRGGAALSIKAVTGRPILYVGMGEKLSDLEQFYPDRMASRILGMGDVLSLIEKAGAELDEEKAKKMADKMKKAQFDFEDYLDSMEQMRKMGGLSSIMGMLPGMGNLGGKMPDLDSEENEKKMAQMEAIIYSMTLEERRNPDLLNPSRKHRIAKGAGVDIADVNRMVKQFNESRKMMKKLPGMMGGKGGKRGKFKLPF
;
A
#
# COMPACT_ATOMS: atom_id res chain seq x y z
N MET A 1 -17.78 17.38 9.51
CA MET A 1 -16.41 17.37 10.05
C MET A 1 -15.52 18.14 9.09
N LYS A 2 -14.69 19.07 9.58
CA LYS A 2 -13.80 19.90 8.75
C LYS A 2 -12.35 19.60 9.14
N ILE A 3 -11.54 19.18 8.18
CA ILE A 3 -10.14 18.77 8.35
C ILE A 3 -9.27 19.69 7.50
N MET A 4 -8.23 20.27 8.08
CA MET A 4 -7.23 21.05 7.36
C MET A 4 -5.92 20.25 7.28
N MET A 5 -5.41 20.10 6.06
CA MET A 5 -4.14 19.43 5.80
C MET A 5 -3.04 20.48 5.70
N ALA A 6 -2.10 20.47 6.63
CA ALA A 6 -0.99 21.41 6.71
C ALA A 6 0.36 20.71 6.49
N GLY A 7 1.41 21.47 6.16
CA GLY A 7 2.77 20.93 5.99
C GLY A 7 3.55 21.62 4.88
N LEU A 8 4.83 21.32 4.76
CA LEU A 8 5.72 21.93 3.76
C LEU A 8 5.47 21.41 2.34
N GLN A 9 6.02 22.10 1.36
CA GLN A 9 6.03 21.65 -0.03
C GLN A 9 6.80 20.33 -0.15
N GLY A 10 6.27 19.40 -0.96
CA GLY A 10 6.90 18.09 -1.17
C GLY A 10 6.61 17.05 -0.06
N ALA A 11 5.97 17.44 1.05
CA ALA A 11 5.59 16.50 2.11
C ALA A 11 4.48 15.50 1.72
N GLY A 12 3.91 15.63 0.51
CA GLY A 12 2.87 14.70 0.04
C GLY A 12 1.46 15.06 0.49
N LYS A 13 1.16 16.31 0.86
CA LYS A 13 -0.18 16.77 1.30
C LYS A 13 -1.28 16.39 0.32
N THR A 14 -1.22 16.89 -0.92
CA THR A 14 -2.26 16.70 -1.94
C THR A 14 -2.57 15.22 -2.20
N THR A 15 -1.53 14.39 -2.30
CA THR A 15 -1.70 12.95 -2.46
C THR A 15 -2.34 12.31 -1.22
N THR A 16 -1.88 12.70 -0.03
CA THR A 16 -2.40 12.18 1.24
C THR A 16 -3.84 12.63 1.47
N THR A 17 -4.19 13.88 1.11
CA THR A 17 -5.53 14.43 1.17
C THR A 17 -6.53 13.57 0.37
N ALA A 18 -6.19 13.22 -0.86
CA ALA A 18 -7.02 12.35 -1.69
C ALA A 18 -7.10 10.91 -1.15
N LYS A 19 -5.99 10.35 -0.68
CA LYS A 19 -5.97 9.00 -0.05
C LYS A 19 -6.85 8.96 1.20
N LEU A 20 -6.79 9.98 2.03
CA LEU A 20 -7.59 10.09 3.24
C LEU A 20 -9.08 10.17 2.91
N ALA A 21 -9.45 10.98 1.91
CA ALA A 21 -10.82 11.07 1.42
C ALA A 21 -11.33 9.72 0.89
N GLY A 22 -10.51 9.01 0.10
CA GLY A 22 -10.83 7.66 -0.37
C GLY A 22 -11.12 6.69 0.80
N LYS A 23 -10.31 6.74 1.86
CA LYS A 23 -10.54 5.93 3.07
C LYS A 23 -11.85 6.28 3.78
N PHE A 24 -12.20 7.55 3.87
CA PHE A 24 -13.49 7.96 4.42
C PHE A 24 -14.65 7.50 3.55
N LYS A 25 -14.52 7.56 2.23
CA LYS A 25 -15.53 7.04 1.30
C LYS A 25 -15.75 5.54 1.48
N LEU A 26 -14.69 4.74 1.63
CA LEU A 26 -14.80 3.31 1.92
C LEU A 26 -15.52 3.02 3.23
N LYS A 27 -15.48 3.95 4.19
CA LYS A 27 -16.25 3.88 5.46
C LYS A 27 -17.66 4.46 5.33
N GLY A 28 -18.19 4.63 4.13
CA GLY A 28 -19.54 5.13 3.88
C GLY A 28 -19.75 6.63 4.14
N LYS A 29 -18.66 7.42 4.25
CA LYS A 29 -18.74 8.87 4.37
C LYS A 29 -18.79 9.53 2.98
N LYS A 30 -19.26 10.80 2.94
CA LYS A 30 -19.28 11.63 1.73
C LYS A 30 -18.26 12.77 1.88
N PRO A 31 -16.97 12.53 1.59
CA PRO A 31 -15.95 13.55 1.68
C PRO A 31 -16.03 14.52 0.49
N LEU A 32 -15.70 15.79 0.75
CA LEU A 32 -15.44 16.85 -0.23
C LEU A 32 -13.98 17.26 -0.10
N LEU A 33 -13.22 17.19 -1.19
CA LEU A 33 -11.87 17.73 -1.29
C LEU A 33 -11.93 19.19 -1.72
N VAL A 34 -11.11 20.05 -1.11
CA VAL A 34 -11.10 21.48 -1.38
C VAL A 34 -9.70 21.93 -1.76
N ALA A 35 -9.54 22.54 -2.94
CA ALA A 35 -8.27 23.08 -3.40
C ALA A 35 -8.04 24.48 -2.82
N CYS A 36 -7.28 24.56 -1.75
CA CYS A 36 -6.85 25.82 -1.14
C CYS A 36 -5.39 26.20 -1.51
N ASP A 37 -4.64 25.37 -2.25
CA ASP A 37 -3.33 25.74 -2.81
C ASP A 37 -3.52 26.50 -4.12
N VAL A 38 -3.81 27.80 -4.00
CA VAL A 38 -4.06 28.69 -5.14
C VAL A 38 -2.78 29.20 -5.79
N TYR A 39 -1.64 29.07 -5.13
CA TYR A 39 -0.37 29.57 -5.63
C TYR A 39 0.26 28.71 -6.70
N ARG A 40 -0.24 27.47 -6.84
CA ARG A 40 0.24 26.48 -7.80
C ARG A 40 -0.91 25.88 -8.59
N PRO A 41 -1.21 26.41 -9.79
CA PRO A 41 -2.29 25.85 -10.62
C PRO A 41 -2.15 24.35 -10.89
N ALA A 42 -0.92 23.85 -10.97
CA ALA A 42 -0.64 22.43 -11.11
C ALA A 42 -1.10 21.61 -9.88
N ALA A 43 -1.11 22.18 -8.67
CA ALA A 43 -1.58 21.50 -7.47
C ALA A 43 -3.11 21.30 -7.50
N ILE A 44 -3.87 22.28 -7.98
CA ILE A 44 -5.32 22.18 -8.18
C ILE A 44 -5.62 21.02 -9.15
N LYS A 45 -4.91 20.98 -10.29
CA LYS A 45 -5.07 19.89 -11.27
C LYS A 45 -4.67 18.53 -10.73
N GLN A 46 -3.61 18.48 -9.93
CA GLN A 46 -3.18 17.26 -9.27
C GLN A 46 -4.22 16.74 -8.27
N LEU A 47 -4.83 17.64 -7.49
CA LEU A 47 -5.90 17.27 -6.56
C LEU A 47 -7.13 16.74 -7.32
N GLU A 48 -7.50 17.36 -8.45
CA GLU A 48 -8.60 16.93 -9.31
C GLU A 48 -8.39 15.50 -9.82
N ILE A 49 -7.23 15.22 -10.41
CA ILE A 49 -6.86 13.88 -10.90
C ILE A 49 -6.90 12.85 -9.77
N ASN A 50 -6.39 13.21 -8.61
CA ASN A 50 -6.38 12.32 -7.46
C ASN A 50 -7.79 12.10 -6.88
N ALA A 51 -8.64 13.14 -6.88
CA ALA A 51 -10.04 13.04 -6.49
C ALA A 51 -10.83 12.10 -7.42
N GLU A 52 -10.64 12.24 -8.74
CA GLU A 52 -11.24 11.34 -9.74
C GLU A 52 -10.82 9.88 -9.52
N LYS A 53 -9.53 9.61 -9.32
CA LYS A 53 -9.02 8.27 -9.04
C LYS A 53 -9.68 7.63 -7.80
N GLN A 54 -10.04 8.44 -6.80
CA GLN A 54 -10.75 7.97 -5.60
C GLN A 54 -12.27 8.03 -5.76
N GLY A 55 -12.76 8.60 -6.84
CA GLY A 55 -14.18 8.87 -7.07
C GLY A 55 -14.79 9.75 -5.97
N VAL A 56 -14.06 10.76 -5.52
CA VAL A 56 -14.43 11.71 -4.48
C VAL A 56 -14.71 13.06 -5.12
N GLU A 57 -15.72 13.76 -4.60
CA GLU A 57 -16.07 15.10 -5.06
C GLU A 57 -14.98 16.11 -4.69
N MET A 58 -14.70 17.05 -5.60
CA MET A 58 -13.75 18.13 -5.39
C MET A 58 -14.41 19.48 -5.62
N PHE A 59 -14.04 20.47 -4.81
CA PHE A 59 -14.43 21.86 -4.91
C PHE A 59 -13.23 22.76 -5.19
N SER A 60 -13.33 23.66 -6.17
CA SER A 60 -12.32 24.64 -6.49
C SER A 60 -12.99 25.94 -6.96
N MET A 61 -12.38 27.07 -6.63
CA MET A 61 -12.75 28.39 -7.15
C MET A 61 -11.64 28.98 -8.06
N GLY A 62 -10.71 28.12 -8.52
CA GLY A 62 -9.53 28.56 -9.27
C GLY A 62 -8.48 29.21 -8.38
N ASP A 63 -7.59 29.97 -9.00
CA ASP A 63 -6.39 30.55 -8.39
C ASP A 63 -6.49 32.04 -8.03
N LYS A 64 -7.67 32.68 -8.25
CA LYS A 64 -7.84 34.11 -8.03
C LYS A 64 -8.48 34.49 -6.69
N ASN A 65 -8.95 33.52 -5.94
CA ASN A 65 -9.62 33.72 -4.67
C ASN A 65 -8.68 33.41 -3.50
N LYS A 66 -8.93 34.07 -2.36
CA LYS A 66 -8.16 33.75 -1.14
C LYS A 66 -8.50 32.36 -0.60
N PRO A 67 -7.53 31.61 -0.07
CA PRO A 67 -7.77 30.29 0.50
C PRO A 67 -8.88 30.24 1.57
N ALA A 68 -8.98 31.26 2.41
CA ALA A 68 -10.03 31.38 3.43
C ALA A 68 -11.44 31.51 2.82
N ASP A 69 -11.58 32.30 1.74
CA ASP A 69 -12.86 32.45 1.01
C ASP A 69 -13.27 31.16 0.31
N ILE A 70 -12.30 30.46 -0.28
CA ILE A 70 -12.51 29.13 -0.88
C ILE A 70 -12.99 28.14 0.17
N ALA A 71 -12.34 28.10 1.33
CA ALA A 71 -12.71 27.22 2.43
C ALA A 71 -14.13 27.49 2.92
N LYS A 72 -14.52 28.77 3.07
CA LYS A 72 -15.87 29.18 3.47
C LYS A 72 -16.91 28.73 2.45
N ALA A 73 -16.71 29.04 1.17
CA ALA A 73 -17.61 28.65 0.10
C ALA A 73 -17.75 27.12 -0.02
N ALA A 74 -16.64 26.39 0.19
CA ALA A 74 -16.65 24.93 0.17
C ALA A 74 -17.47 24.33 1.33
N VAL A 75 -17.43 24.91 2.53
CA VAL A 75 -18.25 24.46 3.66
C VAL A 75 -19.74 24.68 3.38
N GLU A 76 -20.11 25.82 2.78
CA GLU A 76 -21.49 26.09 2.35
C GLU A 76 -21.92 25.11 1.25
N HIS A 77 -21.07 24.84 0.27
CA HIS A 77 -21.30 23.85 -0.78
C HIS A 77 -21.52 22.44 -0.18
N ALA A 78 -20.65 22.04 0.74
CA ALA A 78 -20.76 20.75 1.42
C ALA A 78 -22.10 20.58 2.18
N ALA A 79 -22.55 21.64 2.85
CA ALA A 79 -23.83 21.64 3.55
C ALA A 79 -25.01 21.43 2.60
N LYS A 80 -25.00 22.09 1.42
CA LYS A 80 -26.05 21.98 0.39
C LYS A 80 -26.08 20.60 -0.28
N ASN A 81 -24.91 19.97 -0.48
CA ASN A 81 -24.79 18.70 -1.20
C ASN A 81 -24.75 17.47 -0.29
N GLY A 82 -24.86 17.65 1.03
CA GLY A 82 -24.88 16.56 2.00
C GLY A 82 -23.53 15.89 2.20
N ASN A 83 -22.41 16.57 1.91
CA ASN A 83 -21.08 16.10 2.27
C ASN A 83 -20.91 16.23 3.79
N ASN A 84 -20.44 15.16 4.42
CA ASN A 84 -20.30 15.12 5.87
C ASN A 84 -18.85 15.27 6.37
N ILE A 85 -17.89 15.27 5.44
CA ILE A 85 -16.48 15.57 5.68
C ILE A 85 -15.99 16.55 4.61
N VAL A 86 -15.30 17.61 5.04
CA VAL A 86 -14.61 18.57 4.18
C VAL A 86 -13.13 18.50 4.49
N ILE A 87 -12.29 18.29 3.49
CA ILE A 87 -10.84 18.20 3.64
C ILE A 87 -10.19 19.31 2.81
N LEU A 88 -9.56 20.26 3.50
CA LEU A 88 -8.91 21.42 2.90
C LEU A 88 -7.45 21.08 2.58
N ASP A 89 -7.09 21.00 1.30
CA ASP A 89 -5.70 20.85 0.84
C ASP A 89 -5.06 22.23 0.72
N THR A 90 -4.26 22.60 1.72
CA THR A 90 -3.66 23.93 1.82
C THR A 90 -2.31 24.01 1.09
N ALA A 91 -1.90 25.22 0.77
CA ALA A 91 -0.59 25.49 0.20
C ALA A 91 0.53 25.00 1.12
N GLY A 92 1.66 24.60 0.52
CA GLY A 92 2.89 24.34 1.24
C GLY A 92 3.98 25.23 0.68
N ARG A 93 4.77 25.82 1.56
CA ARG A 93 5.99 26.56 1.20
C ARG A 93 7.22 25.72 1.48
N LEU A 94 8.37 26.15 0.95
CA LEU A 94 9.63 25.43 1.15
C LEU A 94 10.09 25.44 2.61
N HIS A 95 9.75 26.50 3.33
CA HIS A 95 10.11 26.71 4.74
C HIS A 95 8.90 27.18 5.54
N VAL A 96 8.96 27.04 6.84
CA VAL A 96 8.00 27.62 7.77
C VAL A 96 8.21 29.12 7.81
N ASP A 97 7.26 29.89 7.29
CA ASP A 97 7.26 31.36 7.33
C ASP A 97 5.99 31.91 8.00
N GLU A 98 6.01 33.19 8.35
CA GLU A 98 4.92 33.84 9.07
C GLU A 98 3.66 33.98 8.21
N ASP A 99 3.80 34.28 6.91
CA ASP A 99 2.68 34.46 6.00
C ASP A 99 1.88 33.15 5.83
N MET A 100 2.60 32.01 5.69
CA MET A 100 1.97 30.71 5.62
C MET A 100 1.21 30.39 6.91
N MET A 101 1.81 30.70 8.06
CA MET A 101 1.17 30.45 9.35
C MET A 101 -0.07 31.32 9.56
N ALA A 102 -0.01 32.60 9.16
CA ALA A 102 -1.15 33.51 9.19
C ALA A 102 -2.30 33.03 8.29
N GLU A 103 -1.99 32.59 7.08
CA GLU A 103 -2.98 32.04 6.15
C GLU A 103 -3.68 30.80 6.73
N LEU A 104 -2.92 29.87 7.31
CA LEU A 104 -3.48 28.67 7.94
C LEU A 104 -4.34 29.01 9.17
N GLN A 105 -3.93 30.02 9.96
CA GLN A 105 -4.73 30.51 11.09
C GLN A 105 -6.04 31.15 10.59
N GLU A 106 -6.00 31.99 9.54
CA GLU A 106 -7.18 32.60 8.95
C GLU A 106 -8.18 31.54 8.46
N ILE A 107 -7.71 30.52 7.75
CA ILE A 107 -8.56 29.38 7.33
C ILE A 107 -9.18 28.68 8.55
N LYS A 108 -8.37 28.42 9.57
CA LYS A 108 -8.79 27.70 10.79
C LYS A 108 -9.91 28.43 11.52
N GLU A 109 -9.83 29.75 11.61
CA GLU A 109 -10.80 30.60 12.28
C GLU A 109 -12.08 30.76 11.46
N VAL A 110 -11.96 31.08 10.16
CA VAL A 110 -13.11 31.38 9.28
C VAL A 110 -14.07 30.17 9.15
N VAL A 111 -13.55 28.95 9.10
CA VAL A 111 -14.39 27.75 8.93
C VAL A 111 -14.48 26.89 10.20
N GLU A 112 -13.93 27.30 11.31
CA GLU A 112 -13.90 26.54 12.57
C GLU A 112 -13.45 25.09 12.32
N VAL A 113 -12.19 24.93 11.91
CA VAL A 113 -11.58 23.63 11.62
C VAL A 113 -11.66 22.72 12.84
N HIS A 114 -12.15 21.48 12.64
CA HIS A 114 -12.26 20.51 13.73
C HIS A 114 -10.94 19.76 13.97
N GLN A 115 -10.14 19.55 12.92
CA GLN A 115 -8.85 18.88 13.00
C GLN A 115 -7.84 19.52 12.05
N THR A 116 -6.70 19.89 12.58
CA THR A 116 -5.52 20.30 11.81
C THR A 116 -4.54 19.12 11.78
N ILE A 117 -4.34 18.54 10.61
CA ILE A 117 -3.48 17.39 10.42
C ILE A 117 -2.21 17.84 9.70
N LEU A 118 -1.08 17.65 10.34
CA LEU A 118 0.21 17.93 9.75
C LEU A 118 0.71 16.75 8.93
N VAL A 119 1.12 17.01 7.69
CA VAL A 119 1.77 16.02 6.82
C VAL A 119 3.26 16.32 6.77
N VAL A 120 4.08 15.33 7.13
CA VAL A 120 5.54 15.43 7.13
C VAL A 120 6.17 14.29 6.35
N ASP A 121 7.30 14.56 5.73
CA ASP A 121 8.11 13.58 5.00
C ASP A 121 9.11 12.91 5.94
N ALA A 122 9.04 11.59 6.11
CA ALA A 122 9.96 10.83 6.97
C ALA A 122 11.42 10.96 6.52
N MET A 123 11.66 11.13 5.21
CA MET A 123 13.00 11.19 4.64
C MET A 123 13.76 12.49 4.99
N THR A 124 13.08 13.54 5.45
CA THR A 124 13.72 14.77 5.89
C THR A 124 14.33 14.66 7.29
N GLY A 125 14.15 13.51 7.95
CA GLY A 125 14.82 13.21 9.22
C GLY A 125 14.52 14.23 10.33
N GLN A 126 15.56 14.86 10.88
CA GLN A 126 15.42 15.84 11.97
C GLN A 126 14.63 17.09 11.57
N ASP A 127 14.65 17.48 10.30
CA ASP A 127 13.87 18.63 9.83
C ASP A 127 12.37 18.38 9.95
N ALA A 128 11.91 17.14 9.76
CA ALA A 128 10.51 16.78 10.00
C ALA A 128 10.08 17.06 11.45
N VAL A 129 10.98 16.84 12.41
CA VAL A 129 10.72 17.09 13.84
C VAL A 129 10.63 18.58 14.12
N ASN A 130 11.57 19.38 13.57
CA ASN A 130 11.60 20.83 13.72
C ASN A 130 10.35 21.48 13.11
N VAL A 131 9.95 21.01 11.93
CA VAL A 131 8.71 21.44 11.26
C VAL A 131 7.49 21.11 12.12
N ALA A 132 7.41 19.89 12.63
CA ALA A 132 6.28 19.46 13.48
C ALA A 132 6.17 20.29 14.76
N SER A 133 7.29 20.60 15.42
CA SER A 133 7.30 21.50 16.57
C SER A 133 6.77 22.88 16.20
N SER A 134 7.31 23.49 15.13
CA SER A 134 6.91 24.84 14.69
C SER A 134 5.42 24.93 14.36
N PHE A 135 4.85 23.94 13.66
CA PHE A 135 3.42 23.89 13.35
C PHE A 135 2.57 23.69 14.62
N ASN A 136 3.03 22.84 15.54
CA ASN A 136 2.32 22.61 16.79
C ASN A 136 2.27 23.88 17.66
N ASP A 137 3.39 24.60 17.73
CA ASP A 137 3.50 25.80 18.58
C ASP A 137 2.74 27.00 18.00
N LYS A 138 2.75 27.18 16.67
CA LYS A 138 2.17 28.36 15.99
C LYS A 138 0.68 28.18 15.67
N ILE A 139 0.24 27.02 15.24
CA ILE A 139 -1.12 26.78 14.76
C ILE A 139 -1.89 25.83 15.67
N GLY A 140 -1.19 24.95 16.36
CA GLY A 140 -1.75 23.82 17.08
C GLY A 140 -2.23 22.73 16.10
N ILE A 141 -1.60 21.58 16.17
CA ILE A 141 -1.96 20.41 15.38
C ILE A 141 -2.68 19.39 16.24
N ASP A 142 -3.61 18.63 15.64
CA ASP A 142 -4.39 17.58 16.33
C ASP A 142 -3.84 16.18 16.04
N GLY A 143 -3.10 16.04 14.96
CA GLY A 143 -2.46 14.78 14.58
C GLY A 143 -1.46 14.96 13.46
N VAL A 144 -0.67 13.93 13.22
CA VAL A 144 0.38 13.90 12.21
C VAL A 144 0.19 12.71 11.27
N ILE A 145 0.43 12.93 9.99
CA ILE A 145 0.60 11.88 8.99
C ILE A 145 2.05 11.91 8.51
N VAL A 146 2.73 10.79 8.64
CA VAL A 146 4.13 10.64 8.20
C VAL A 146 4.15 9.94 6.85
N THR A 147 4.65 10.61 5.82
CA THR A 147 4.72 10.09 4.45
C THR A 147 6.10 9.52 4.14
N LYS A 148 6.21 8.77 3.05
CA LYS A 148 7.47 8.18 2.52
C LYS A 148 8.22 7.33 3.55
N LEU A 149 7.47 6.67 4.42
CA LEU A 149 8.04 5.83 5.48
C LEU A 149 8.65 4.53 4.90
N ASP A 150 8.34 4.19 3.66
CA ASP A 150 9.00 3.14 2.87
C ASP A 150 10.49 3.43 2.63
N GLY A 151 10.87 4.71 2.56
CA GLY A 151 12.27 5.15 2.49
C GLY A 151 12.99 5.24 3.84
N ASP A 152 12.26 5.28 4.95
CA ASP A 152 12.81 5.31 6.32
C ASP A 152 12.80 3.91 6.94
N THR A 153 13.91 3.20 6.79
CA THR A 153 14.05 1.80 7.24
C THR A 153 13.87 1.61 8.75
N ARG A 154 14.02 2.67 9.54
CA ARG A 154 13.95 2.61 11.02
C ARG A 154 12.75 3.30 11.63
N GLY A 155 12.01 4.14 10.87
CA GLY A 155 10.85 4.88 11.37
C GLY A 155 11.16 5.88 12.49
N GLY A 156 12.41 6.32 12.60
CA GLY A 156 12.89 7.18 13.69
C GLY A 156 12.21 8.55 13.71
N ALA A 157 11.88 9.11 12.55
CA ALA A 157 11.18 10.37 12.43
C ALA A 157 9.82 10.35 13.16
N ALA A 158 9.05 9.26 13.00
CA ALA A 158 7.74 9.12 13.64
C ALA A 158 7.83 9.19 15.17
N LEU A 159 8.78 8.47 15.78
CA LEU A 159 8.98 8.49 17.23
C LEU A 159 9.39 9.87 17.74
N SER A 160 10.33 10.52 17.05
CA SER A 160 10.83 11.85 17.44
C SER A 160 9.73 12.91 17.34
N ILE A 161 8.92 12.89 16.29
CA ILE A 161 7.76 13.78 16.12
C ILE A 161 6.78 13.60 17.27
N LYS A 162 6.43 12.35 17.59
CA LYS A 162 5.52 12.05 18.72
C LYS A 162 6.08 12.54 20.04
N ALA A 163 7.38 12.34 20.29
CA ALA A 163 8.04 12.74 21.53
C ALA A 163 8.04 14.27 21.69
N VAL A 164 8.35 15.03 20.62
CA VAL A 164 8.47 16.49 20.67
C VAL A 164 7.11 17.16 20.68
N THR A 165 6.17 16.74 19.84
CA THR A 165 4.86 17.41 19.72
C THR A 165 3.81 16.91 20.72
N GLY A 166 3.98 15.72 21.26
CA GLY A 166 2.94 15.04 22.07
C GLY A 166 1.71 14.62 21.27
N ARG A 167 1.64 14.95 19.97
CA ARG A 167 0.47 14.68 19.12
C ARG A 167 0.46 13.26 18.56
N PRO A 168 -0.72 12.66 18.37
CA PRO A 168 -0.80 11.31 17.82
C PRO A 168 -0.37 11.28 16.34
N ILE A 169 0.33 10.22 15.95
CA ILE A 169 0.46 9.87 14.54
C ILE A 169 -0.79 9.10 14.16
N LEU A 170 -1.49 9.58 13.13
CA LEU A 170 -2.78 9.02 12.71
C LEU A 170 -2.61 7.97 11.62
N TYR A 171 -1.79 8.32 10.62
CA TYR A 171 -1.52 7.47 9.47
C TYR A 171 -0.05 7.55 9.06
N VAL A 172 0.38 6.55 8.31
CA VAL A 172 1.70 6.49 7.67
C VAL A 172 1.53 6.18 6.18
N GLY A 173 2.29 6.85 5.35
CA GLY A 173 2.37 6.61 3.90
C GLY A 173 3.54 5.70 3.58
N MET A 174 3.21 4.54 3.00
CA MET A 174 4.16 3.47 2.66
C MET A 174 4.35 3.31 1.15
N GLY A 175 3.91 4.28 0.35
CA GLY A 175 3.97 4.23 -1.11
C GLY A 175 2.90 5.10 -1.75
N GLU A 176 2.64 4.91 -3.05
CA GLU A 176 1.81 5.80 -3.86
C GLU A 176 0.34 5.39 -3.95
N LYS A 177 0.01 4.12 -3.79
CA LYS A 177 -1.36 3.60 -3.91
C LYS A 177 -2.24 4.05 -2.74
N LEU A 178 -3.58 3.99 -2.91
CA LEU A 178 -4.52 4.28 -1.82
C LEU A 178 -4.30 3.35 -0.61
N SER A 179 -4.07 2.08 -0.86
CA SER A 179 -3.76 1.06 0.16
C SER A 179 -2.54 1.40 1.00
N ASP A 180 -1.60 2.20 0.44
CA ASP A 180 -0.33 2.52 1.06
C ASP A 180 -0.43 3.65 2.10
N LEU A 181 -1.61 4.22 2.33
CA LEU A 181 -1.90 5.05 3.49
C LEU A 181 -2.46 4.16 4.59
N GLU A 182 -1.63 3.75 5.53
CA GLU A 182 -1.99 2.83 6.61
C GLU A 182 -2.29 3.58 7.89
N GLN A 183 -3.20 3.07 8.73
CA GLN A 183 -3.39 3.58 10.07
C GLN A 183 -2.14 3.30 10.91
N PHE A 184 -1.72 4.26 11.73
CA PHE A 184 -0.54 4.08 12.58
C PHE A 184 -0.88 3.20 13.78
N TYR A 185 -0.11 2.14 13.96
CA TYR A 185 -0.18 1.25 15.12
C TYR A 185 1.19 1.25 15.82
N PRO A 186 1.30 1.81 17.05
CA PRO A 186 2.57 1.92 17.77
C PRO A 186 3.32 0.59 17.93
N ASP A 187 2.59 -0.49 18.25
CA ASP A 187 3.19 -1.81 18.46
C ASP A 187 3.83 -2.38 17.19
N ARG A 188 3.19 -2.16 16.03
CA ARG A 188 3.74 -2.56 14.73
C ARG A 188 4.98 -1.78 14.38
N MET A 189 4.96 -0.46 14.65
CA MET A 189 6.12 0.39 14.42
C MET A 189 7.28 -0.02 15.33
N ALA A 190 7.03 -0.30 16.61
CA ALA A 190 8.04 -0.78 17.53
C ALA A 190 8.66 -2.11 17.04
N SER A 191 7.84 -3.07 16.61
CA SER A 191 8.31 -4.34 16.05
C SER A 191 9.17 -4.14 14.81
N ARG A 192 8.78 -3.20 13.93
CA ARG A 192 9.56 -2.85 12.74
C ARG A 192 10.93 -2.24 13.09
N ILE A 193 10.97 -1.30 14.04
CA ILE A 193 12.20 -0.66 14.51
C ILE A 193 13.16 -1.69 15.12
N LEU A 194 12.62 -2.68 15.86
CA LEU A 194 13.39 -3.74 16.49
C LEU A 194 13.81 -4.85 15.50
N GLY A 195 13.45 -4.73 14.22
CA GLY A 195 13.78 -5.74 13.20
C GLY A 195 13.01 -7.05 13.36
N MET A 196 11.91 -7.04 14.13
CA MET A 196 11.08 -8.23 14.36
C MET A 196 10.08 -8.50 13.21
N GLY A 197 10.04 -7.62 12.20
CA GLY A 197 9.08 -7.68 11.09
C GLY A 197 7.66 -7.29 11.49
N ASP A 198 6.82 -7.03 10.50
CA ASP A 198 5.40 -6.72 10.71
C ASP A 198 4.51 -7.90 10.33
N VAL A 199 4.59 -8.96 11.12
CA VAL A 199 3.84 -10.22 10.90
C VAL A 199 2.32 -9.98 10.97
N LEU A 200 1.86 -9.04 11.80
CA LEU A 200 0.43 -8.75 11.94
C LEU A 200 -0.13 -8.07 10.69
N SER A 201 0.59 -7.10 10.10
CA SER A 201 0.20 -6.49 8.83
C SER A 201 0.20 -7.49 7.68
N LEU A 202 1.13 -8.45 7.69
CA LEU A 202 1.15 -9.54 6.71
C LEU A 202 -0.10 -10.42 6.83
N ILE A 203 -0.48 -10.80 8.05
CA ILE A 203 -1.68 -11.61 8.32
C ILE A 203 -2.95 -10.84 7.93
N GLU A 204 -3.04 -9.54 8.22
CA GLU A 204 -4.21 -8.72 7.85
C GLU A 204 -4.31 -8.48 6.34
N LYS A 205 -3.20 -8.19 5.65
CA LYS A 205 -3.18 -8.08 4.18
C LYS A 205 -3.56 -9.40 3.53
N ALA A 206 -3.00 -10.50 4.00
CA ALA A 206 -3.39 -11.83 3.54
C ALA A 206 -4.87 -12.13 3.83
N GLY A 207 -5.39 -11.73 5.00
CA GLY A 207 -6.79 -11.94 5.38
C GLY A 207 -7.78 -11.05 4.62
N ALA A 208 -7.40 -9.83 4.25
CA ALA A 208 -8.24 -8.89 3.51
C ALA A 208 -8.37 -9.23 2.02
N GLU A 209 -7.38 -9.91 1.44
CA GLU A 209 -7.33 -10.29 0.03
C GLU A 209 -7.72 -11.76 -0.21
N LEU A 210 -7.70 -12.57 0.83
CA LEU A 210 -8.14 -13.97 0.77
C LEU A 210 -9.66 -14.01 0.92
N ASP A 211 -10.34 -14.37 -0.16
CA ASP A 211 -11.70 -14.87 -0.13
C ASP A 211 -11.71 -16.12 0.77
N GLU A 212 -12.31 -16.02 1.97
CA GLU A 212 -12.31 -17.10 2.97
C GLU A 212 -12.80 -18.43 2.40
N GLU A 213 -13.75 -18.40 1.43
CA GLU A 213 -14.20 -19.59 0.72
C GLU A 213 -13.14 -20.18 -0.19
N LYS A 214 -12.37 -19.32 -0.89
CA LYS A 214 -11.28 -19.77 -1.76
C LYS A 214 -10.12 -20.33 -0.94
N ALA A 215 -9.78 -19.69 0.17
CA ALA A 215 -8.74 -20.17 1.09
C ALA A 215 -9.11 -21.53 1.71
N LYS A 216 -10.38 -21.73 2.11
CA LYS A 216 -10.87 -23.02 2.60
C LYS A 216 -10.86 -24.10 1.52
N LYS A 217 -11.33 -23.79 0.32
CA LYS A 217 -11.29 -24.71 -0.83
C LYS A 217 -9.86 -25.10 -1.19
N MET A 218 -8.93 -24.13 -1.15
CA MET A 218 -7.51 -24.36 -1.43
C MET A 218 -6.86 -25.24 -0.36
N ALA A 219 -7.14 -25.00 0.92
CA ALA A 219 -6.67 -25.82 2.03
C ALA A 219 -7.20 -27.27 1.94
N ASP A 220 -8.45 -27.47 1.54
CA ASP A 220 -9.05 -28.79 1.36
C ASP A 220 -8.48 -29.52 0.12
N LYS A 221 -8.22 -28.82 -0.98
CA LYS A 221 -7.53 -29.36 -2.15
C LYS A 221 -6.07 -29.74 -1.83
N MET A 222 -5.38 -28.91 -1.02
CA MET A 222 -4.02 -29.23 -0.55
C MET A 222 -4.00 -30.49 0.30
N LYS A 223 -4.95 -30.65 1.25
CA LYS A 223 -5.08 -31.88 2.06
C LYS A 223 -5.36 -33.12 1.21
N LYS A 224 -6.14 -32.97 0.14
CA LYS A 224 -6.48 -34.07 -0.79
C LYS A 224 -5.42 -34.30 -1.88
N ALA A 225 -4.33 -33.51 -1.88
CA ALA A 225 -3.27 -33.54 -2.89
C ALA A 225 -3.78 -33.38 -4.36
N GLN A 226 -4.83 -32.61 -4.53
CA GLN A 226 -5.51 -32.33 -5.81
C GLN A 226 -5.12 -30.94 -6.37
N PHE A 227 -3.88 -30.52 -6.18
CA PHE A 227 -3.36 -29.26 -6.71
C PHE A 227 -3.15 -29.40 -8.22
N ASP A 228 -3.74 -28.49 -9.00
CA ASP A 228 -3.73 -28.48 -10.47
C ASP A 228 -3.16 -27.13 -11.00
N PHE A 229 -3.12 -26.96 -12.33
CA PHE A 229 -2.60 -25.73 -12.94
C PHE A 229 -3.56 -24.54 -12.82
N GLU A 230 -4.86 -24.74 -12.60
CA GLU A 230 -5.79 -23.65 -12.29
C GLU A 230 -5.49 -23.11 -10.88
N ASP A 231 -5.27 -23.99 -9.90
CA ASP A 231 -4.85 -23.59 -8.55
C ASP A 231 -3.50 -22.86 -8.56
N TYR A 232 -2.61 -23.25 -9.48
CA TYR A 232 -1.31 -22.59 -9.65
C TYR A 232 -1.46 -21.16 -10.20
N LEU A 233 -2.33 -20.95 -11.21
CA LEU A 233 -2.68 -19.62 -11.72
C LEU A 233 -3.31 -18.74 -10.65
N ASP A 234 -4.27 -19.26 -9.89
CA ASP A 234 -4.92 -18.54 -8.79
C ASP A 234 -3.88 -18.10 -7.74
N SER A 235 -2.91 -18.97 -7.43
CA SER A 235 -1.81 -18.64 -6.51
C SER A 235 -0.91 -17.53 -7.05
N MET A 236 -0.60 -17.53 -8.34
CA MET A 236 0.19 -16.48 -8.98
C MET A 236 -0.56 -15.14 -8.99
N GLU A 237 -1.86 -15.16 -9.29
CA GLU A 237 -2.71 -13.97 -9.26
C GLU A 237 -2.82 -13.37 -7.85
N GLN A 238 -3.00 -14.22 -6.83
CA GLN A 238 -3.00 -13.78 -5.43
C GLN A 238 -1.66 -13.17 -5.03
N MET A 239 -0.54 -13.79 -5.43
CA MET A 239 0.80 -13.28 -5.15
C MET A 239 1.03 -11.90 -5.79
N ARG A 240 0.53 -11.69 -7.02
CA ARG A 240 0.57 -10.38 -7.71
C ARG A 240 -0.28 -9.32 -6.98
N LYS A 241 -1.48 -9.69 -6.50
CA LYS A 241 -2.38 -8.81 -5.73
C LYS A 241 -1.78 -8.40 -4.38
N MET A 242 -1.01 -9.28 -3.75
CA MET A 242 -0.31 -9.03 -2.48
C MET A 242 0.95 -8.15 -2.61
N GLY A 243 1.22 -7.60 -3.79
CA GLY A 243 2.32 -6.67 -4.02
C GLY A 243 3.67 -7.30 -4.39
N GLY A 244 3.64 -8.54 -4.91
CA GLY A 244 4.85 -9.25 -5.36
C GLY A 244 5.58 -10.00 -4.24
N LEU A 245 6.56 -10.81 -4.64
CA LEU A 245 7.29 -11.69 -3.72
C LEU A 245 8.22 -10.91 -2.80
N SER A 246 8.80 -9.80 -3.28
CA SER A 246 9.69 -8.94 -2.49
C SER A 246 8.95 -8.23 -1.35
N SER A 247 7.70 -7.82 -1.57
CA SER A 247 6.86 -7.21 -0.54
C SER A 247 6.58 -8.17 0.61
N ILE A 248 6.33 -9.45 0.30
CA ILE A 248 6.08 -10.52 1.30
C ILE A 248 7.37 -10.85 2.06
N MET A 249 8.50 -10.94 1.37
CA MET A 249 9.78 -11.26 1.99
C MET A 249 10.33 -10.13 2.87
N GLY A 250 10.09 -8.87 2.50
CA GLY A 250 10.45 -7.70 3.33
C GLY A 250 9.70 -7.64 4.67
N MET A 251 8.58 -8.33 4.79
CA MET A 251 7.76 -8.39 6.00
C MET A 251 8.13 -9.56 6.93
N LEU A 252 8.94 -10.53 6.48
CA LEU A 252 9.33 -11.68 7.30
C LEU A 252 10.46 -11.32 8.29
N PRO A 253 10.36 -11.75 9.57
CA PRO A 253 11.37 -11.48 10.58
C PRO A 253 12.74 -12.07 10.21
N GLY A 254 13.79 -11.24 10.28
CA GLY A 254 15.18 -11.67 10.02
C GLY A 254 15.62 -11.72 8.55
N MET A 255 14.74 -11.50 7.58
CA MET A 255 15.10 -11.50 6.17
C MET A 255 15.39 -10.10 5.60
N GLY A 256 14.94 -9.03 6.25
CA GLY A 256 15.20 -7.65 5.84
C GLY A 256 16.69 -7.25 5.83
N ASN A 257 17.53 -7.96 6.59
CA ASN A 257 18.98 -7.72 6.62
C ASN A 257 19.78 -8.51 5.55
N LEU A 258 19.14 -9.37 4.79
CA LEU A 258 19.73 -10.12 3.67
C LEU A 258 19.67 -9.36 2.33
N GLY A 259 19.11 -8.15 2.34
CA GLY A 259 18.85 -7.29 1.17
C GLY A 259 20.06 -6.85 0.33
N GLY A 260 21.27 -7.29 0.67
CA GLY A 260 22.47 -7.03 -0.13
C GLY A 260 22.91 -8.19 -1.05
N LYS A 261 22.24 -9.35 -1.02
CA LYS A 261 22.64 -10.55 -1.77
C LYS A 261 21.50 -11.34 -2.43
N MET A 262 20.26 -10.86 -2.36
CA MET A 262 19.17 -11.52 -3.08
C MET A 262 18.98 -10.91 -4.48
N PRO A 263 18.73 -11.73 -5.50
CA PRO A 263 18.31 -11.22 -6.80
C PRO A 263 17.03 -10.42 -6.63
N ASP A 264 16.91 -9.31 -7.35
CA ASP A 264 15.73 -8.47 -7.41
C ASP A 264 14.54 -9.31 -7.93
N LEU A 265 13.69 -9.74 -7.00
CA LEU A 265 12.58 -10.65 -7.28
C LEU A 265 11.45 -9.99 -8.08
N ASP A 266 11.41 -8.65 -8.11
CA ASP A 266 10.47 -7.84 -8.90
C ASP A 266 11.15 -7.25 -10.16
N SER A 267 12.30 -7.81 -10.58
CA SER A 267 12.95 -7.41 -11.82
C SER A 267 12.08 -7.72 -13.05
N GLU A 268 12.22 -6.89 -14.10
CA GLU A 268 11.53 -7.14 -15.39
C GLU A 268 11.76 -8.57 -15.93
N GLU A 269 12.89 -9.18 -15.58
CA GLU A 269 13.20 -10.54 -15.98
C GLU A 269 12.32 -11.58 -15.27
N ASN A 270 12.01 -11.36 -14.00
CA ASN A 270 11.12 -12.23 -13.24
C ASN A 270 9.65 -12.02 -13.62
N GLU A 271 9.24 -10.79 -13.90
CA GLU A 271 7.90 -10.52 -14.46
C GLU A 271 7.71 -11.19 -15.83
N LYS A 272 8.71 -11.13 -16.69
CA LYS A 272 8.70 -11.84 -17.98
C LYS A 272 8.61 -13.36 -17.81
N LYS A 273 9.32 -13.92 -16.84
CA LYS A 273 9.24 -15.36 -16.53
C LYS A 273 7.86 -15.76 -16.01
N MET A 274 7.25 -14.93 -15.15
CA MET A 274 5.89 -15.17 -14.67
C MET A 274 4.86 -15.10 -15.80
N ALA A 275 4.94 -14.07 -16.65
CA ALA A 275 4.08 -13.93 -17.83
C ALA A 275 4.24 -15.12 -18.80
N GLN A 276 5.45 -15.63 -18.95
CA GLN A 276 5.75 -16.79 -19.76
C GLN A 276 5.12 -18.08 -19.20
N MET A 277 5.16 -18.27 -17.88
CA MET A 277 4.47 -19.38 -17.20
C MET A 277 2.96 -19.29 -17.36
N GLU A 278 2.37 -18.11 -17.19
CA GLU A 278 0.94 -17.88 -17.45
C GLU A 278 0.56 -18.23 -18.90
N ALA A 279 1.36 -17.76 -19.88
CA ALA A 279 1.11 -18.06 -21.29
C ALA A 279 1.14 -19.57 -21.60
N ILE A 280 2.06 -20.31 -20.97
CA ILE A 280 2.12 -21.77 -21.08
C ILE A 280 0.83 -22.42 -20.55
N ILE A 281 0.37 -22.00 -19.37
CA ILE A 281 -0.85 -22.57 -18.77
C ILE A 281 -2.09 -22.17 -19.58
N TYR A 282 -2.18 -20.92 -20.04
CA TYR A 282 -3.31 -20.50 -20.90
C TYR A 282 -3.35 -21.22 -22.24
N SER A 283 -2.23 -21.72 -22.73
CA SER A 283 -2.15 -22.54 -23.94
C SER A 283 -2.56 -24.01 -23.73
N MET A 284 -2.80 -24.43 -22.48
CA MET A 284 -3.38 -25.72 -22.13
C MET A 284 -4.91 -25.69 -22.25
N THR A 285 -5.52 -26.82 -22.59
CA THR A 285 -6.97 -26.99 -22.47
C THR A 285 -7.38 -27.06 -20.99
N LEU A 286 -8.65 -26.80 -20.70
CA LEU A 286 -9.17 -26.91 -19.31
C LEU A 286 -8.93 -28.29 -18.70
N GLU A 287 -9.05 -29.34 -19.53
CA GLU A 287 -8.81 -30.72 -19.11
C GLU A 287 -7.34 -30.96 -18.75
N GLU A 288 -6.41 -30.39 -19.53
CA GLU A 288 -4.97 -30.48 -19.28
C GLU A 288 -4.53 -29.66 -18.05
N ARG A 289 -5.20 -28.54 -17.79
CA ARG A 289 -4.95 -27.74 -16.57
C ARG A 289 -5.38 -28.51 -15.33
N ARG A 290 -6.54 -29.16 -15.37
CA ARG A 290 -7.10 -29.93 -14.24
C ARG A 290 -6.44 -31.29 -14.05
N ASN A 291 -5.88 -31.86 -15.10
CA ASN A 291 -5.20 -33.14 -15.05
C ASN A 291 -3.81 -33.07 -15.70
N PRO A 292 -2.76 -32.65 -14.93
CA PRO A 292 -1.40 -32.54 -15.42
C PRO A 292 -0.80 -33.83 -15.99
N ASP A 293 -1.34 -34.98 -15.60
CA ASP A 293 -0.84 -36.30 -16.04
C ASP A 293 -1.17 -36.58 -17.52
N LEU A 294 -2.06 -35.78 -18.14
CA LEU A 294 -2.36 -35.84 -19.57
C LEU A 294 -1.29 -35.28 -20.50
N LEU A 295 -0.29 -34.54 -19.93
CA LEU A 295 0.72 -33.82 -20.71
C LEU A 295 1.77 -34.75 -21.33
N ASN A 296 1.43 -35.36 -22.45
CA ASN A 296 2.34 -36.16 -23.27
C ASN A 296 3.24 -35.23 -24.18
N PRO A 297 4.27 -35.77 -24.86
CA PRO A 297 5.16 -34.99 -25.71
C PRO A 297 4.44 -34.19 -26.80
N SER A 298 3.45 -34.79 -27.48
CA SER A 298 2.70 -34.11 -28.54
C SER A 298 1.89 -32.92 -28.01
N ARG A 299 1.22 -33.05 -26.86
CA ARG A 299 0.51 -31.95 -26.20
C ARG A 299 1.46 -30.84 -25.76
N LYS A 300 2.64 -31.16 -25.21
CA LYS A 300 3.66 -30.18 -24.82
C LYS A 300 4.19 -29.40 -26.03
N HIS A 301 4.37 -30.02 -27.19
CA HIS A 301 4.74 -29.30 -28.42
C HIS A 301 3.66 -28.32 -28.88
N ARG A 302 2.39 -28.71 -28.83
CA ARG A 302 1.26 -27.83 -29.13
C ARG A 302 1.21 -26.64 -28.17
N ILE A 303 1.37 -26.88 -26.86
CA ILE A 303 1.39 -25.85 -25.82
C ILE A 303 2.56 -24.88 -26.03
N ALA A 304 3.75 -25.37 -26.30
CA ALA A 304 4.92 -24.55 -26.59
C ALA A 304 4.68 -23.62 -27.78
N LYS A 305 4.11 -24.15 -28.88
CA LYS A 305 3.74 -23.35 -30.05
C LYS A 305 2.69 -22.30 -29.74
N GLY A 306 1.69 -22.61 -28.92
CA GLY A 306 0.61 -21.70 -28.51
C GLY A 306 1.10 -20.58 -27.59
N ALA A 307 2.04 -20.88 -26.70
CA ALA A 307 2.65 -19.91 -25.78
C ALA A 307 3.81 -19.10 -26.40
N GLY A 308 4.28 -19.44 -27.60
CA GLY A 308 5.42 -18.78 -28.21
C GLY A 308 6.75 -19.03 -27.49
N VAL A 309 6.92 -20.23 -26.89
CA VAL A 309 8.11 -20.61 -26.12
C VAL A 309 8.73 -21.90 -26.62
N ASP A 310 9.94 -22.22 -26.20
CA ASP A 310 10.57 -23.49 -26.48
C ASP A 310 9.94 -24.65 -25.67
N ILE A 311 9.93 -25.85 -26.23
CA ILE A 311 9.47 -27.06 -25.53
C ILE A 311 10.27 -27.33 -24.26
N ALA A 312 11.53 -26.87 -24.20
CA ALA A 312 12.36 -26.96 -23.01
C ALA A 312 11.76 -26.16 -21.82
N ASP A 313 11.16 -25.00 -22.09
CA ASP A 313 10.53 -24.16 -21.09
C ASP A 313 9.24 -24.81 -20.56
N VAL A 314 8.42 -25.40 -21.43
CA VAL A 314 7.25 -26.18 -21.03
C VAL A 314 7.67 -27.37 -20.17
N ASN A 315 8.71 -28.10 -20.53
CA ASN A 315 9.21 -29.22 -19.73
C ASN A 315 9.73 -28.77 -18.37
N ARG A 316 10.46 -27.66 -18.32
CA ARG A 316 10.98 -27.07 -17.06
C ARG A 316 9.84 -26.68 -16.14
N MET A 317 8.86 -25.99 -16.65
CA MET A 317 7.68 -25.56 -15.90
C MET A 317 6.87 -26.73 -15.37
N VAL A 318 6.58 -27.74 -16.18
CA VAL A 318 5.86 -28.96 -15.77
C VAL A 318 6.65 -29.72 -14.70
N LYS A 319 7.99 -29.77 -14.82
CA LYS A 319 8.86 -30.39 -13.82
C LYS A 319 8.79 -29.65 -12.49
N GLN A 320 8.92 -28.32 -12.50
CA GLN A 320 8.82 -27.47 -11.30
C GLN A 320 7.45 -27.62 -10.62
N PHE A 321 6.38 -27.62 -11.41
CA PHE A 321 5.03 -27.84 -10.91
C PHE A 321 4.90 -29.20 -10.19
N ASN A 322 5.42 -30.27 -10.80
CA ASN A 322 5.37 -31.61 -10.21
C ASN A 322 6.24 -31.74 -8.94
N GLU A 323 7.36 -31.01 -8.88
CA GLU A 323 8.18 -30.94 -7.67
C GLU A 323 7.47 -30.20 -6.54
N SER A 324 6.83 -29.05 -6.85
CA SER A 324 6.01 -28.29 -5.89
C SER A 324 4.84 -29.14 -5.38
N ARG A 325 4.14 -29.86 -6.26
CA ARG A 325 3.07 -30.79 -5.89
C ARG A 325 3.53 -31.93 -4.97
N LYS A 326 4.75 -32.45 -5.19
CA LYS A 326 5.35 -33.48 -4.32
C LYS A 326 5.74 -32.92 -2.94
N MET A 327 6.23 -31.68 -2.88
CA MET A 327 6.54 -31.00 -1.61
C MET A 327 5.27 -30.73 -0.80
N MET A 328 4.23 -30.22 -1.42
CA MET A 328 2.94 -29.97 -0.78
C MET A 328 2.34 -31.25 -0.18
N LYS A 329 2.49 -32.41 -0.83
CA LYS A 329 2.07 -33.70 -0.28
C LYS A 329 2.80 -34.08 1.03
N LYS A 330 4.01 -33.58 1.25
CA LYS A 330 4.82 -33.88 2.44
C LYS A 330 4.58 -32.89 3.60
N LEU A 331 4.07 -31.68 3.32
CA LEU A 331 3.85 -30.66 4.35
C LEU A 331 2.88 -31.05 5.48
N PRO A 332 1.74 -31.70 5.25
CA PRO A 332 0.82 -32.10 6.33
C PRO A 332 1.45 -33.05 7.34
N GLY A 333 2.41 -33.87 6.92
CA GLY A 333 3.16 -34.76 7.82
C GLY A 333 4.21 -34.04 8.68
N MET A 334 4.65 -32.85 8.30
CA MET A 334 5.64 -32.07 9.06
C MET A 334 5.02 -31.12 10.09
N MET A 335 3.78 -30.67 9.89
CA MET A 335 3.05 -29.80 10.83
C MET A 335 2.31 -30.58 11.93
N GLY A 336 2.13 -31.89 11.80
CA GLY A 336 1.44 -32.75 12.77
C GLY A 336 2.34 -33.50 13.78
N GLY A 337 3.66 -33.37 13.71
CA GLY A 337 4.62 -34.09 14.54
C GLY A 337 5.08 -33.26 15.74
N LYS A 338 4.68 -33.64 16.97
CA LYS A 338 5.30 -33.22 18.21
C LYS A 338 6.80 -33.60 18.20
N GLY A 339 7.66 -32.61 18.32
CA GLY A 339 8.99 -32.71 18.90
C GLY A 339 10.09 -33.28 18.00
N GLY A 340 11.07 -32.43 17.67
CA GLY A 340 12.45 -32.91 17.57
C GLY A 340 13.14 -32.78 16.20
N LYS A 341 14.22 -32.03 16.26
CA LYS A 341 15.39 -31.91 15.37
C LYS A 341 15.35 -30.85 14.27
N ARG A 342 16.09 -29.76 14.54
CA ARG A 342 16.55 -28.75 13.61
C ARG A 342 17.20 -29.36 12.37
N GLY A 343 16.45 -29.42 11.27
CA GLY A 343 16.99 -29.69 9.93
C GLY A 343 17.06 -28.40 9.16
N LYS A 344 18.21 -28.08 8.58
CA LYS A 344 18.44 -26.94 7.70
C LYS A 344 17.50 -27.04 6.50
N PHE A 345 16.55 -26.10 6.40
CA PHE A 345 15.68 -25.94 5.25
C PHE A 345 16.50 -25.33 4.10
N LYS A 346 16.73 -26.06 3.02
CA LYS A 346 17.17 -25.52 1.75
C LYS A 346 15.94 -25.39 0.88
N LEU A 347 15.57 -24.15 0.56
CA LEU A 347 14.60 -23.84 -0.48
C LEU A 347 15.26 -24.11 -1.84
N PRO A 348 14.61 -24.83 -2.76
CA PRO A 348 15.10 -24.98 -4.12
C PRO A 348 14.53 -23.84 -4.96
N PHE A 349 15.32 -22.81 -5.15
CA PHE A 349 15.18 -21.86 -6.25
C PHE A 349 16.50 -21.84 -7.03
#